data_c8b3338dd28b48c2b7c3191ae15315b6
#
_entry.id   c8b3338dd28b48c2b7c3191ae15315b6
#
_cell.length_a   1.000
_cell.length_b   1.000
_cell.length_c   1.000
_cell.angle_alpha   90.00
_cell.angle_beta   90.00
_cell.angle_gamma   90.00
#
_symmetry.space_group_name_H-M   'P 1'
#
loop_
_entity.id
_entity.type
_entity.pdbx_description
1 polymer ?
#
loop_
_entity_poly.entity_id
_entity_poly.type
_entity_poly.pdbx_seq_one_letter_code
_entity_poly.pdbx_strand_id
1 'polypeptide(L)'
;MGRTFFFGAYKYPRELNWVIGVVLLILTLVMGLTGYLLPFDQRSYWATIVAMNITGSGPVMGPYLADFLRAGSEFTATTLPRFYAVHMLLVPGLIIALIGAHLYLVVKLGTTAPPWLRADPKPKPLREELVGPASGNGITGNGSSGNGSSGNGATRADEHDRESS
;
A
#
# COMPACT_ATOMS: atom_id res chain seq x y z
N MET A 1 -1.57 9.64 -7.69
CA MET A 1 -2.53 8.69 -8.28
C MET A 1 -2.06 8.16 -9.63
N GLY A 2 -1.77 8.99 -10.64
CA GLY A 2 -1.36 8.53 -11.97
C GLY A 2 -0.18 7.55 -11.98
N ARG A 3 0.92 7.86 -11.31
CA ARG A 3 2.06 6.94 -11.20
C ARG A 3 1.67 5.56 -10.67
N THR A 4 0.87 5.51 -9.61
CA THR A 4 0.44 4.25 -8.99
C THR A 4 -0.42 3.43 -9.93
N PHE A 5 -1.27 4.08 -10.72
CA PHE A 5 -2.11 3.44 -11.71
C PHE A 5 -1.28 2.86 -12.87
N PHE A 6 -0.43 3.68 -13.51
CA PHE A 6 0.36 3.24 -14.67
C PHE A 6 1.38 2.15 -14.35
N PHE A 7 1.94 2.14 -13.16
CA PHE A 7 2.89 1.10 -12.74
C PHE A 7 2.24 -0.13 -12.09
N GLY A 8 0.91 -0.16 -12.02
CA GLY A 8 0.18 -1.26 -11.40
C GLY A 8 0.51 -1.45 -9.92
N ALA A 9 0.96 -0.38 -9.24
CA ALA A 9 1.39 -0.42 -7.84
C ALA A 9 0.23 -0.55 -6.85
N TYR A 10 -1.01 -0.57 -7.31
CA TYR A 10 -2.23 -0.78 -6.53
C TYR A 10 -2.57 -2.25 -6.31
N LYS A 11 -1.87 -3.19 -6.99
CA LYS A 11 -2.13 -4.63 -6.87
C LYS A 11 -1.64 -5.18 -5.53
N TYR A 12 -2.19 -6.34 -5.16
CA TYR A 12 -1.80 -7.04 -3.93
C TYR A 12 -0.28 -7.00 -3.69
N PRO A 13 0.18 -6.70 -2.48
CA PRO A 13 -0.54 -6.50 -1.20
C PRO A 13 -0.87 -5.02 -0.88
N ARG A 14 -0.82 -4.10 -1.86
CA ARG A 14 -0.90 -2.63 -1.65
C ARG A 14 -2.26 -2.02 -1.94
N GLU A 15 -3.29 -2.85 -2.16
CA GLU A 15 -4.64 -2.41 -2.48
C GLU A 15 -5.20 -1.47 -1.41
N LEU A 16 -5.07 -1.85 -0.14
CA LEU A 16 -5.56 -1.05 0.98
C LEU A 16 -4.92 0.35 1.02
N ASN A 17 -3.62 0.43 0.78
CA ASN A 17 -2.92 1.71 0.75
C ASN A 17 -3.41 2.60 -0.39
N TRP A 18 -3.73 2.02 -1.54
CA TRP A 18 -4.29 2.75 -2.67
C TRP A 18 -5.68 3.29 -2.36
N VAL A 19 -6.55 2.47 -1.74
CA VAL A 19 -7.91 2.88 -1.32
C VAL A 19 -7.84 4.03 -0.32
N ILE A 20 -6.99 3.94 0.70
CA ILE A 20 -6.77 5.05 1.67
C ILE A 20 -6.31 6.31 0.93
N GLY A 21 -5.41 6.19 -0.05
CA GLY A 21 -4.97 7.31 -0.87
C GLY A 21 -6.09 7.94 -1.69
N VAL A 22 -7.05 7.17 -2.20
CA VAL A 22 -8.25 7.69 -2.89
C VAL A 22 -9.15 8.43 -1.92
N VAL A 23 -9.39 7.88 -0.74
CA VAL A 23 -10.19 8.53 0.31
C VAL A 23 -9.54 9.85 0.74
N LEU A 24 -8.22 9.90 0.91
CA LEU A 24 -7.48 11.12 1.20
C LEU A 24 -7.64 12.18 0.10
N LEU A 25 -7.64 11.78 -1.17
CA LEU A 25 -7.90 12.70 -2.28
C LEU A 25 -9.30 13.30 -2.19
N ILE A 26 -10.32 12.47 -1.95
CA ILE A 26 -11.70 12.93 -1.79
C ILE A 26 -11.82 13.88 -0.60
N LEU A 27 -11.22 13.55 0.54
CA LEU A 27 -11.22 14.41 1.73
C LEU A 27 -10.52 15.76 1.48
N THR A 28 -9.46 15.79 0.68
CA THR A 28 -8.80 17.03 0.28
C THR A 28 -9.71 17.90 -0.58
N LEU A 29 -10.49 17.31 -1.49
CA LEU A 29 -11.49 18.05 -2.26
C LEU A 29 -12.61 18.58 -1.37
N VAL A 30 -13.09 17.78 -0.41
CA VAL A 30 -14.06 18.21 0.59
C VAL A 30 -13.53 19.35 1.45
N MET A 31 -12.24 19.28 1.84
CA MET A 31 -11.55 20.34 2.57
C MET A 31 -11.57 21.66 1.80
N GLY A 32 -11.24 21.63 0.52
CA GLY A 32 -11.32 22.80 -0.36
C GLY A 32 -12.73 23.37 -0.46
N LEU A 33 -13.72 22.50 -0.68
CA LEU A 33 -15.13 22.91 -0.79
C LEU A 33 -15.66 23.54 0.50
N THR A 34 -15.43 22.89 1.64
CA THR A 34 -15.91 23.40 2.93
C THR A 34 -15.23 24.70 3.34
N GLY A 35 -13.93 24.86 3.02
CA GLY A 35 -13.17 26.09 3.29
C GLY A 35 -13.60 27.27 2.44
N TYR A 36 -14.08 27.02 1.23
CA TYR A 36 -14.51 28.07 0.31
C TYR A 36 -15.72 28.88 0.82
N LEU A 37 -16.58 28.28 1.63
CA LEU A 37 -17.74 28.97 2.22
C LEU A 37 -17.38 29.85 3.42
N LEU A 38 -16.26 29.62 4.11
CA LEU A 38 -15.94 30.29 5.38
C LEU A 38 -15.89 31.83 5.30
N PRO A 39 -15.36 32.45 4.21
CA PRO A 39 -15.42 33.91 4.07
C PRO A 39 -16.83 34.49 3.99
N PHE A 40 -17.82 33.69 3.67
CA PHE A 40 -19.25 34.04 3.60
C PHE A 40 -19.54 35.29 2.76
N ASP A 41 -18.88 35.41 1.62
CA ASP A 41 -19.16 36.45 0.61
C ASP A 41 -20.19 35.97 -0.43
N GLN A 42 -20.61 36.84 -1.29
CA GLN A 42 -21.61 36.49 -2.33
C GLN A 42 -21.13 35.36 -3.25
N ARG A 43 -19.87 35.30 -3.55
CA ARG A 43 -19.29 34.24 -4.41
C ARG A 43 -19.34 32.89 -3.71
N SER A 44 -18.90 32.83 -2.46
CA SER A 44 -18.90 31.61 -1.68
C SER A 44 -20.31 31.09 -1.42
N TYR A 45 -21.24 31.98 -1.16
CA TYR A 45 -22.65 31.65 -0.99
C TYR A 45 -23.24 30.95 -2.22
N TRP A 46 -23.17 31.59 -3.39
CA TRP A 46 -23.74 31.04 -4.62
C TRP A 46 -22.98 29.76 -5.08
N ALA A 47 -21.68 29.74 -4.96
CA ALA A 47 -20.89 28.54 -5.28
C ALA A 47 -21.27 27.35 -4.38
N THR A 48 -21.53 27.60 -3.10
CA THR A 48 -21.95 26.54 -2.18
C THR A 48 -23.34 26.03 -2.49
N ILE A 49 -24.29 26.91 -2.86
CA ILE A 49 -25.62 26.48 -3.32
C ILE A 49 -25.49 25.54 -4.52
N VAL A 50 -24.69 25.90 -5.52
CA VAL A 50 -24.46 25.05 -6.70
C VAL A 50 -23.83 23.72 -6.31
N ALA A 51 -22.81 23.76 -5.46
CA ALA A 51 -22.15 22.56 -4.98
C ALA A 51 -23.10 21.63 -4.20
N MET A 52 -23.98 22.19 -3.36
CA MET A 52 -24.98 21.41 -2.63
C MET A 52 -26.03 20.80 -3.55
N ASN A 53 -26.44 21.52 -4.60
CA ASN A 53 -27.37 20.99 -5.60
C ASN A 53 -26.74 19.83 -6.40
N ILE A 54 -25.47 19.97 -6.77
CA ILE A 54 -24.71 18.88 -7.43
C ILE A 54 -24.56 17.69 -6.47
N THR A 55 -24.22 17.93 -5.21
CA THR A 55 -24.13 16.88 -4.20
C THR A 55 -25.47 16.19 -4.00
N GLY A 56 -26.55 16.96 -3.90
CA GLY A 56 -27.92 16.45 -3.73
C GLY A 56 -28.43 15.64 -4.92
N SER A 57 -27.89 15.83 -6.13
CA SER A 57 -28.22 15.03 -7.31
C SER A 57 -27.55 13.65 -7.33
N GLY A 58 -26.61 13.40 -6.41
CA GLY A 58 -25.96 12.10 -6.30
C GLY A 58 -26.93 10.99 -5.89
N PRO A 59 -26.80 9.76 -6.46
CA PRO A 59 -27.70 8.67 -6.15
C PRO A 59 -27.53 8.22 -4.68
N VAL A 60 -28.65 7.94 -4.01
CA VAL A 60 -28.75 7.38 -2.65
C VAL A 60 -28.23 8.28 -1.53
N MET A 61 -26.93 8.62 -1.52
CA MET A 61 -26.28 9.36 -0.43
C MET A 61 -26.30 10.88 -0.61
N GLY A 62 -26.51 11.35 -1.83
CA GLY A 62 -26.44 12.78 -2.18
C GLY A 62 -27.37 13.66 -1.36
N PRO A 63 -28.69 13.40 -1.33
CA PRO A 63 -29.64 14.19 -0.57
C PRO A 63 -29.31 14.27 0.92
N TYR A 64 -28.98 13.13 1.54
CA TYR A 64 -28.63 13.06 2.97
C TYR A 64 -27.39 13.87 3.29
N LEU A 65 -26.37 13.82 2.44
CA LEU A 65 -25.14 14.59 2.62
C LEU A 65 -25.38 16.08 2.45
N ALA A 66 -26.16 16.47 1.44
CA ALA A 66 -26.52 17.87 1.22
C ALA A 66 -27.34 18.46 2.38
N ASP A 67 -28.32 17.71 2.92
CA ASP A 67 -29.14 18.14 4.04
C ASP A 67 -28.33 18.18 5.35
N PHE A 68 -27.42 17.23 5.57
CA PHE A 68 -26.50 17.24 6.70
C PHE A 68 -25.62 18.49 6.68
N LEU A 69 -25.04 18.83 5.54
CA LEU A 69 -24.17 20.01 5.39
C LEU A 69 -24.95 21.31 5.51
N ARG A 70 -26.11 21.41 4.88
CA ARG A 70 -26.97 22.62 4.95
C ARG A 70 -27.59 22.86 6.31
N ALA A 71 -27.70 21.87 7.16
CA ALA A 71 -28.46 21.91 8.40
C ALA A 71 -30.00 21.97 8.22
N GLY A 72 -30.50 21.46 7.09
CA GLY A 72 -31.92 21.47 6.73
C GLY A 72 -32.15 21.62 5.23
N SER A 73 -33.40 21.87 4.84
CA SER A 73 -33.80 22.00 3.43
C SER A 73 -33.30 23.28 2.76
N GLU A 74 -32.97 24.32 3.54
CA GLU A 74 -32.59 25.63 3.02
C GLU A 74 -31.24 26.09 3.59
N PHE A 75 -30.61 27.01 2.85
CA PHE A 75 -29.35 27.64 3.25
C PHE A 75 -29.61 28.77 4.22
N THR A 76 -29.27 28.57 5.48
CA THR A 76 -29.57 29.50 6.58
C THR A 76 -28.30 29.86 7.38
N ALA A 77 -28.46 30.79 8.33
CA ALA A 77 -27.36 31.17 9.24
C ALA A 77 -26.78 29.97 10.04
N THR A 78 -27.55 28.89 10.22
CA THR A 78 -27.10 27.67 10.90
C THR A 78 -26.20 26.80 10.04
N THR A 79 -26.14 27.04 8.73
CA THR A 79 -25.26 26.31 7.81
C THR A 79 -23.79 26.63 8.03
N LEU A 80 -23.46 27.92 8.27
CA LEU A 80 -22.08 28.37 8.44
C LEU A 80 -21.34 27.71 9.64
N PRO A 81 -21.91 27.63 10.84
CA PRO A 81 -21.29 26.93 11.96
C PRO A 81 -21.02 25.46 11.69
N ARG A 82 -21.87 24.78 10.94
CA ARG A 82 -21.65 23.37 10.53
C ARG A 82 -20.46 23.24 9.59
N PHE A 83 -20.39 24.08 8.55
CA PHE A 83 -19.26 24.12 7.67
C PHE A 83 -17.96 24.42 8.42
N TYR A 84 -18.01 25.34 9.38
CA TYR A 84 -16.86 25.64 10.23
C TYR A 84 -16.44 24.42 11.04
N ALA A 85 -17.35 23.74 11.71
CA ALA A 85 -17.05 22.54 12.50
C ALA A 85 -16.49 21.40 11.62
N VAL A 86 -17.09 21.18 10.46
CA VAL A 86 -16.62 20.18 9.50
C VAL A 86 -15.22 20.53 8.98
N HIS A 87 -14.99 21.78 8.57
CA HIS A 87 -13.73 22.23 8.01
C HIS A 87 -12.58 22.30 9.01
N MET A 88 -12.85 22.77 10.24
CA MET A 88 -11.79 23.00 11.24
C MET A 88 -11.49 21.78 12.09
N LEU A 89 -12.45 20.91 12.31
CA LEU A 89 -12.31 19.77 13.23
C LEU A 89 -12.39 18.42 12.51
N LEU A 90 -13.50 18.15 11.84
CA LEU A 90 -13.81 16.81 11.33
C LEU A 90 -12.90 16.43 10.16
N VAL A 91 -12.81 17.26 9.13
CA VAL A 91 -12.03 16.94 7.93
C VAL A 91 -10.53 16.92 8.21
N PRO A 92 -9.92 17.92 8.87
CA PRO A 92 -8.50 17.86 9.22
C PRO A 92 -8.15 16.69 10.15
N GLY A 93 -8.97 16.43 11.16
CA GLY A 93 -8.75 15.29 12.06
C GLY A 93 -8.73 13.96 11.31
N LEU A 94 -9.68 13.77 10.38
CA LEU A 94 -9.76 12.57 9.57
C LEU A 94 -8.59 12.46 8.58
N ILE A 95 -8.19 13.58 7.96
CA ILE A 95 -7.03 13.63 7.06
C ILE A 95 -5.75 13.23 7.82
N ILE A 96 -5.50 13.79 9.01
CA ILE A 96 -4.30 13.48 9.80
C ILE A 96 -4.27 12.00 10.18
N ALA A 97 -5.38 11.45 10.66
CA ALA A 97 -5.48 10.04 11.01
C ALA A 97 -5.21 9.12 9.80
N LEU A 98 -5.80 9.43 8.65
CA LEU A 98 -5.61 8.63 7.42
C LEU A 98 -4.22 8.82 6.80
N ILE A 99 -3.60 10.00 6.91
CA ILE A 99 -2.20 10.20 6.51
C ILE A 99 -1.29 9.29 7.36
N GLY A 100 -1.50 9.24 8.68
CA GLY A 100 -0.75 8.35 9.56
C GLY A 100 -0.87 6.89 9.14
N ALA A 101 -2.10 6.42 8.89
CA ALA A 101 -2.34 5.07 8.40
C ALA A 101 -1.72 4.81 7.02
N HIS A 102 -1.83 5.78 6.09
CA HIS A 102 -1.27 5.70 4.76
C HIS A 102 0.25 5.56 4.78
N LEU A 103 0.93 6.42 5.54
CA LEU A 103 2.38 6.38 5.69
C LEU A 103 2.85 5.10 6.40
N TYR A 104 2.13 4.65 7.44
CA TYR A 104 2.41 3.38 8.10
C TYR A 104 2.39 2.21 7.12
N LEU A 105 1.38 2.15 6.25
CA LEU A 105 1.30 1.11 5.22
C LEU A 105 2.42 1.24 4.18
N VAL A 106 2.81 2.47 3.80
CA VAL A 106 3.94 2.69 2.89
C VAL A 106 5.24 2.14 3.49
N VAL A 107 5.49 2.41 4.77
CA VAL A 107 6.69 1.90 5.47
C VAL A 107 6.66 0.37 5.57
N LYS A 108 5.51 -0.22 5.90
CA LYS A 108 5.38 -1.68 6.02
C LYS A 108 5.46 -2.44 4.69
N LEU A 109 4.78 -1.92 3.66
CA LEU A 109 4.64 -2.61 2.37
C LEU A 109 5.72 -2.21 1.35
N GLY A 110 6.49 -1.15 1.65
CA GLY A 110 7.49 -0.60 0.76
C GLY A 110 6.92 0.10 -0.48
N THR A 111 7.80 0.65 -1.31
CA THR A 111 7.45 1.29 -2.59
C THR A 111 7.76 0.36 -3.75
N THR A 112 6.97 0.45 -4.83
CA THR A 112 7.24 -0.32 -6.06
C THR A 112 8.31 0.37 -6.88
N ALA A 113 9.37 -0.35 -7.22
CA ALA A 113 10.37 0.12 -8.18
C ALA A 113 9.74 0.29 -9.57
N PRO A 114 10.14 1.32 -10.33
CA PRO A 114 9.73 1.47 -11.72
C PRO A 114 10.18 0.26 -12.55
N PRO A 115 9.47 -0.08 -13.66
CA PRO A 115 9.80 -1.25 -14.47
C PRO A 115 11.24 -1.31 -14.95
N TRP A 116 11.85 -0.15 -15.24
CA TRP A 116 13.24 -0.05 -15.70
C TRP A 116 14.30 -0.18 -14.61
N LEU A 117 13.90 -0.16 -13.34
CA LEU A 117 14.78 -0.41 -12.18
C LEU A 117 14.55 -1.81 -11.59
N ARG A 118 13.64 -2.61 -12.12
CA ARG A 118 13.53 -4.00 -11.73
C ARG A 118 14.78 -4.69 -12.24
N ALA A 119 15.61 -5.16 -11.31
CA ALA A 119 16.74 -6.01 -11.67
C ALA A 119 16.22 -7.15 -12.53
N ASP A 120 16.86 -7.39 -13.66
CA ASP A 120 16.60 -8.59 -14.46
C ASP A 120 16.66 -9.80 -13.55
N PRO A 121 15.80 -10.80 -13.77
CA PRO A 121 15.90 -12.06 -13.05
C PRO A 121 17.37 -12.50 -13.12
N LYS A 122 18.00 -12.70 -11.94
CA LYS A 122 19.39 -13.20 -11.92
C LYS A 122 19.50 -14.35 -12.91
N PRO A 123 20.44 -14.31 -13.84
CA PRO A 123 20.64 -15.42 -14.77
C PRO A 123 20.76 -16.70 -13.95
N LYS A 124 20.01 -17.72 -14.31
CA LYS A 124 20.10 -19.01 -13.64
C LYS A 124 21.56 -19.47 -13.69
N PRO A 125 22.11 -19.96 -12.60
CA PRO A 125 23.49 -20.46 -12.63
C PRO A 125 23.60 -21.51 -13.74
N LEU A 126 24.63 -21.42 -14.56
CA LEU A 126 24.90 -22.29 -15.72
C LEU A 126 24.70 -23.78 -15.41
N ARG A 127 24.95 -24.17 -14.15
CA ARG A 127 24.73 -25.54 -13.69
C ARG A 127 23.26 -25.96 -13.75
N GLU A 128 22.33 -25.07 -13.45
CA GLU A 128 20.88 -25.34 -13.47
C GLU A 128 20.34 -25.38 -14.90
N GLU A 129 20.97 -24.64 -15.80
CA GLU A 129 20.65 -24.66 -17.23
C GLU A 129 21.17 -25.92 -17.93
N LEU A 130 22.36 -26.41 -17.55
CA LEU A 130 22.98 -27.60 -18.13
C LEU A 130 22.42 -28.92 -17.59
N VAL A 131 21.92 -28.94 -16.35
CA VAL A 131 21.45 -30.19 -15.70
C VAL A 131 19.94 -30.40 -15.89
N GLY A 132 19.18 -29.36 -16.31
CA GLY A 132 17.71 -29.41 -16.38
C GLY A 132 17.08 -29.65 -15.02
N PRO A 133 15.77 -29.57 -14.89
CA PRO A 133 15.11 -29.99 -13.67
C PRO A 133 15.44 -31.46 -13.44
N ALA A 134 16.06 -31.79 -12.30
CA ALA A 134 16.37 -33.16 -11.93
C ALA A 134 15.13 -34.02 -12.13
N SER A 135 15.15 -34.81 -13.21
CA SER A 135 14.12 -35.80 -13.49
C SER A 135 14.17 -36.82 -12.36
N GLY A 136 13.25 -36.69 -11.44
CA GLY A 136 13.04 -37.69 -10.39
C GLY A 136 12.47 -38.97 -10.98
N ASN A 137 13.30 -39.70 -11.72
CA ASN A 137 13.01 -41.10 -12.04
C ASN A 137 13.90 -41.96 -11.17
N GLY A 138 13.30 -42.43 -10.08
CA GLY A 138 13.83 -43.51 -9.30
C GLY A 138 14.05 -44.73 -10.17
N ILE A 139 15.31 -45.09 -10.36
CA ILE A 139 15.68 -46.45 -10.76
C ILE A 139 16.06 -47.17 -9.50
N THR A 140 15.08 -47.88 -8.96
CA THR A 140 15.32 -49.00 -8.07
C THR A 140 16.06 -50.09 -8.85
N GLY A 141 17.39 -50.10 -8.76
CA GLY A 141 18.24 -51.16 -9.27
C GLY A 141 18.73 -52.01 -8.11
N ASN A 142 18.06 -53.12 -7.92
CA ASN A 142 18.47 -54.22 -7.09
C ASN A 142 19.67 -54.91 -7.74
N GLY A 143 20.78 -55.18 -6.99
CA GLY A 143 21.92 -55.91 -7.53
C GLY A 143 23.08 -56.07 -6.53
N SER A 144 22.95 -56.98 -5.62
CA SER A 144 23.82 -58.11 -5.30
C SER A 144 25.33 -57.86 -5.20
N SER A 145 25.85 -58.08 -3.99
CA SER A 145 27.02 -58.92 -3.65
C SER A 145 28.40 -58.64 -4.25
N GLY A 146 29.38 -58.41 -3.41
CA GLY A 146 30.79 -58.45 -3.77
C GLY A 146 31.73 -58.06 -2.62
N ASN A 147 32.05 -59.02 -1.84
CA ASN A 147 33.08 -59.26 -0.83
C ASN A 147 34.51 -58.75 -1.24
N GLY A 148 35.33 -58.28 -0.29
CA GLY A 148 36.79 -58.14 -0.44
C GLY A 148 37.39 -56.98 0.38
N SER A 149 37.69 -57.20 1.61
CA SER A 149 38.99 -57.51 2.23
C SER A 149 40.03 -56.39 2.21
N SER A 150 40.42 -56.03 3.43
CA SER A 150 41.80 -55.85 3.93
C SER A 150 42.58 -54.55 3.67
N GLY A 151 43.11 -54.05 4.79
CA GLY A 151 44.41 -53.35 4.80
C GLY A 151 44.36 -51.97 5.51
N ASN A 152 44.46 -51.90 6.76
CA ASN A 152 45.62 -51.77 7.66
C ASN A 152 46.46 -50.48 7.45
N GLY A 153 46.74 -49.80 8.54
CA GLY A 153 47.83 -48.84 8.70
C GLY A 153 47.37 -47.47 9.20
N ALA A 154 47.26 -47.24 10.44
CA ALA A 154 48.25 -47.02 11.52
C ALA A 154 48.95 -45.65 11.42
N THR A 155 48.77 -45.01 12.53
CA THR A 155 49.71 -44.14 13.29
C THR A 155 49.77 -42.67 12.93
N ARG A 156 49.47 -41.94 13.91
CA ARG A 156 50.21 -41.26 15.02
C ARG A 156 50.32 -39.77 14.78
N ALA A 157 49.75 -39.02 15.67
CA ALA A 157 50.34 -38.39 16.86
C ALA A 157 50.93 -37.00 16.64
N ASP A 158 50.52 -36.23 17.54
CA ASP A 158 51.22 -35.22 18.37
C ASP A 158 51.22 -33.78 17.74
N GLU A 159 50.75 -32.88 18.41
CA GLU A 159 51.07 -32.23 19.70
C GLU A 159 51.47 -30.75 19.52
N HIS A 160 51.10 -30.02 20.46
CA HIS A 160 51.66 -28.78 21.04
C HIS A 160 51.14 -27.41 20.54
N ASP A 161 50.33 -26.89 21.41
CA ASP A 161 50.60 -25.78 22.35
C ASP A 161 51.21 -24.47 21.84
N ARG A 162 50.56 -23.48 22.37
CA ARG A 162 50.97 -22.19 22.98
C ARG A 162 50.31 -21.01 22.33
N GLU A 163 49.45 -20.40 23.09
CA GLU A 163 49.60 -19.37 24.14
C GLU A 163 50.00 -17.98 23.63
N SER A 164 49.10 -17.07 24.02
CA SER A 164 49.34 -15.68 24.44
C SER A 164 49.85 -14.67 23.42
N SER A 165 49.07 -13.70 23.14
CA SER A 165 49.06 -12.36 23.78
C SER A 165 47.84 -11.59 23.36
#